data_f7585f047951218559fd44ea6996ff0e
#
_entry.id   f7585f047951218559fd44ea6996ff0e
#
_cell.length_a   1.000
_cell.length_b   1.000
_cell.length_c   1.000
_cell.angle_alpha   90.00
_cell.angle_beta   90.00
_cell.angle_gamma   90.00
#
_symmetry.space_group_name_H-M   'P 1'
#
loop_
_entity.id
_entity.type
_entity.pdbx_description
1 polymer ?
#
loop_
_entity_poly.entity_id
_entity_poly.type
_entity_poly.pdbx_seq_one_letter_code
_entity_poly.pdbx_strand_id
1 'polypeptide(L)'
;MKLVPAILAVGASVASAQSSICSTATYTITSAAEATAIPCRTMESIEISSDLIGAVTIDGPTRLKGNLVVNNATQLVSLASSSLTTIDGRFELVGLELLNDVRFTALTAVETIEWVTLPALGTVVFGTAGVTSASSVRISNTDLRSLDGLNLASVDEMYINNNDRLLSYSTQLANVSKKLEIDSNGPALNVTLANLIWATQLANVSKKLEIDSNGPALNVTLANLIWAQELIINNAASVLVPSLEVINGSMRFDQNSFTTFTAPNLTEFKEGDISFINNPELTNISFPLLETLGGSLTIVNNSRLAGIDGFPELKEIGGAVLLGGDFESVELPSLDDARGAFDVRSTENIDESCKFFDDMEGRQIRGEYNCRGGDENANEANSTSGGSSGNGGSSNNNNNNNGSGSAMLGTNMAALVTVAVIGGLAQLML
;
A
#
# COMPACT_ATOMS: atom_id res chain seq x y z
N MET A 1 -71.24 -0.43 -52.37
CA MET A 1 -70.72 -0.86 -51.08
C MET A 1 -69.21 -0.94 -51.21
N LYS A 2 -68.47 0.02 -50.69
CA LYS A 2 -67.00 0.00 -50.58
C LYS A 2 -66.62 -0.31 -49.14
N LEU A 3 -66.04 -1.44 -48.97
CA LEU A 3 -65.42 -1.84 -47.65
C LEU A 3 -64.07 -1.11 -47.57
N VAL A 4 -63.90 -0.33 -46.48
CA VAL A 4 -62.62 0.27 -46.05
C VAL A 4 -62.02 -0.66 -44.94
N PRO A 5 -60.83 -1.16 -45.14
CA PRO A 5 -60.18 -1.92 -44.04
C PRO A 5 -59.67 -0.97 -43.00
N ALA A 6 -60.06 -1.22 -41.72
CA ALA A 6 -59.48 -0.57 -40.56
C ALA A 6 -58.08 -1.15 -40.27
N ILE A 7 -57.03 -0.34 -40.42
CA ILE A 7 -55.70 -0.66 -39.96
C ILE A 7 -55.67 -0.32 -38.47
N LEU A 8 -55.62 -1.34 -37.62
CA LEU A 8 -55.33 -1.16 -36.20
C LEU A 8 -53.86 -0.78 -36.06
N ALA A 9 -53.60 0.41 -35.53
CA ALA A 9 -52.28 0.83 -35.07
C ALA A 9 -51.95 0.09 -33.75
N VAL A 10 -51.15 -0.96 -33.84
CA VAL A 10 -50.47 -1.58 -32.68
C VAL A 10 -49.04 -1.03 -32.67
N GLY A 11 -48.87 0.19 -32.16
CA GLY A 11 -47.57 0.84 -32.18
C GLY A 11 -47.20 1.65 -30.93
N ALA A 12 -48.13 1.78 -29.95
CA ALA A 12 -47.89 2.73 -28.85
C ALA A 12 -47.44 2.14 -27.52
N SER A 13 -47.45 0.79 -27.36
CA SER A 13 -47.13 0.17 -26.05
C SER A 13 -45.63 -0.20 -25.85
N VAL A 14 -44.88 -0.31 -26.92
CA VAL A 14 -43.46 -0.71 -26.82
C VAL A 14 -42.57 0.47 -26.40
N ALA A 15 -42.87 1.69 -26.85
CA ALA A 15 -42.09 2.88 -26.54
C ALA A 15 -42.22 3.34 -25.06
N SER A 16 -43.37 3.08 -24.43
CA SER A 16 -43.57 3.45 -23.00
C SER A 16 -42.90 2.48 -22.04
N ALA A 17 -42.79 1.19 -22.37
CA ALA A 17 -42.07 0.21 -21.58
C ALA A 17 -40.55 0.42 -21.67
N GLN A 18 -40.02 0.82 -22.83
CA GLN A 18 -38.62 1.15 -23.01
C GLN A 18 -38.20 2.39 -22.20
N SER A 19 -39.04 3.41 -22.08
CA SER A 19 -38.70 4.59 -21.26
C SER A 19 -38.68 4.31 -19.76
N SER A 20 -39.46 3.35 -19.27
CA SER A 20 -39.50 2.99 -17.86
C SER A 20 -38.23 2.25 -17.41
N ILE A 21 -37.68 1.35 -18.21
CA ILE A 21 -36.44 0.62 -17.92
C ILE A 21 -35.25 1.58 -17.80
N CYS A 22 -35.15 2.56 -18.67
CA CYS A 22 -34.02 3.51 -18.70
C CYS A 22 -34.00 4.49 -17.52
N SER A 23 -35.10 4.66 -16.81
CA SER A 23 -35.24 5.52 -15.64
C SER A 23 -35.32 4.75 -14.31
N THR A 24 -35.21 3.43 -14.37
CA THR A 24 -35.20 2.59 -13.14
C THR A 24 -33.90 2.85 -12.35
N ALA A 25 -34.02 3.03 -11.04
CA ALA A 25 -32.85 3.30 -10.19
C ALA A 25 -31.81 2.16 -10.23
N THR A 26 -32.29 0.91 -10.26
CA THR A 26 -31.44 -0.26 -10.46
C THR A 26 -32.17 -1.26 -11.37
N TYR A 27 -31.52 -1.63 -12.46
CA TYR A 27 -32.00 -2.66 -13.37
C TYR A 27 -31.30 -3.98 -13.06
N THR A 28 -32.07 -4.95 -12.55
CA THR A 28 -31.53 -6.27 -12.22
C THR A 28 -31.64 -7.20 -13.43
N ILE A 29 -30.51 -7.70 -13.89
CA ILE A 29 -30.39 -8.68 -14.97
C ILE A 29 -30.50 -10.08 -14.35
N THR A 30 -31.51 -10.84 -14.74
CA THR A 30 -31.75 -12.20 -14.24
C THR A 30 -31.44 -13.28 -15.27
N SER A 31 -31.25 -12.89 -16.53
CA SER A 31 -30.87 -13.80 -17.61
C SER A 31 -29.92 -13.13 -18.60
N ALA A 32 -29.08 -13.92 -19.28
CA ALA A 32 -28.17 -13.41 -20.31
C ALA A 32 -28.90 -12.72 -21.47
N ALA A 33 -30.14 -13.14 -21.79
CA ALA A 33 -30.94 -12.55 -22.87
C ALA A 33 -31.38 -11.11 -22.53
N GLU A 34 -31.63 -10.80 -21.26
CA GLU A 34 -31.97 -9.43 -20.82
C GLU A 34 -30.82 -8.45 -20.98
N ALA A 35 -29.59 -8.94 -20.87
CA ALA A 35 -28.37 -8.13 -20.96
C ALA A 35 -28.03 -7.70 -22.40
N THR A 36 -28.39 -8.50 -23.41
CA THR A 36 -27.89 -8.33 -24.78
C THR A 36 -28.66 -7.30 -25.65
N ALA A 37 -29.79 -6.79 -25.17
CA ALA A 37 -30.63 -5.90 -25.96
C ALA A 37 -31.26 -4.78 -25.11
N ILE A 38 -30.48 -4.18 -24.25
CA ILE A 38 -30.95 -3.07 -23.42
C ILE A 38 -31.10 -1.82 -24.28
N PRO A 39 -32.33 -1.28 -24.43
CA PRO A 39 -32.60 -0.21 -25.38
C PRO A 39 -32.13 1.18 -24.91
N CYS A 40 -31.46 1.23 -23.75
CA CYS A 40 -31.09 2.46 -23.08
C CYS A 40 -29.63 2.84 -23.42
N ARG A 41 -29.38 4.07 -23.73
CA ARG A 41 -28.05 4.60 -23.93
C ARG A 41 -27.40 5.01 -22.60
N THR A 42 -28.22 5.47 -21.67
CA THR A 42 -27.82 5.83 -20.30
C THR A 42 -28.79 5.19 -19.31
N MET A 43 -28.22 4.63 -18.25
CA MET A 43 -29.00 4.03 -17.16
C MET A 43 -28.49 4.54 -15.81
N GLU A 44 -29.27 4.34 -14.74
CA GLU A 44 -28.80 4.64 -13.39
C GLU A 44 -27.86 3.52 -12.94
N SER A 45 -28.32 2.36 -12.56
CA SER A 45 -27.46 1.24 -12.12
C SER A 45 -27.89 -0.08 -12.77
N ILE A 46 -26.94 -0.99 -12.91
CA ILE A 46 -27.18 -2.38 -13.31
C ILE A 46 -26.68 -3.30 -12.18
N GLU A 47 -27.51 -4.26 -11.82
CA GLU A 47 -27.17 -5.35 -10.93
C GLU A 47 -27.38 -6.69 -11.66
N ILE A 48 -26.41 -7.60 -11.52
CA ILE A 48 -26.55 -8.97 -12.04
C ILE A 48 -26.96 -9.89 -10.88
N SER A 49 -28.04 -10.64 -11.12
CA SER A 49 -28.56 -11.59 -10.12
C SER A 49 -27.51 -12.63 -9.71
N SER A 50 -27.44 -12.95 -8.44
CA SER A 50 -26.58 -14.01 -7.90
C SER A 50 -26.90 -15.40 -8.48
N ASP A 51 -28.11 -15.63 -8.97
CA ASP A 51 -28.54 -16.90 -9.54
C ASP A 51 -28.16 -17.06 -11.02
N LEU A 52 -27.54 -16.04 -11.63
CA LEU A 52 -27.20 -16.07 -13.04
C LEU A 52 -26.02 -17.00 -13.32
N ILE A 53 -26.19 -17.87 -14.34
CA ILE A 53 -25.23 -18.92 -14.72
C ILE A 53 -24.62 -18.61 -16.08
N GLY A 54 -23.30 -18.85 -16.21
CA GLY A 54 -22.60 -18.82 -17.49
C GLY A 54 -22.10 -17.43 -17.88
N ALA A 55 -22.33 -16.99 -19.12
CA ALA A 55 -21.78 -15.76 -19.67
C ALA A 55 -22.84 -14.65 -19.80
N VAL A 56 -22.46 -13.44 -19.45
CA VAL A 56 -23.29 -12.23 -19.60
C VAL A 56 -22.56 -11.21 -20.45
N THR A 57 -23.27 -10.69 -21.46
CA THR A 57 -22.79 -9.55 -22.26
C THR A 57 -23.79 -8.40 -22.17
N ILE A 58 -23.35 -7.29 -21.62
CA ILE A 58 -24.16 -6.07 -21.46
C ILE A 58 -23.97 -5.21 -22.70
N ASP A 59 -25.02 -5.18 -23.55
CA ASP A 59 -25.02 -4.36 -24.76
C ASP A 59 -26.18 -3.33 -24.73
N GLY A 60 -25.88 -2.14 -25.26
CA GLY A 60 -26.81 -1.02 -25.35
C GLY A 60 -26.35 0.20 -24.55
N PRO A 61 -26.23 0.11 -23.23
CA PRO A 61 -25.79 1.25 -22.44
C PRO A 61 -24.35 1.66 -22.78
N THR A 62 -24.15 2.97 -22.91
CA THR A 62 -22.80 3.57 -23.03
C THR A 62 -22.36 4.18 -21.69
N ARG A 63 -23.31 4.53 -20.81
CA ARG A 63 -23.04 5.15 -19.50
C ARG A 63 -23.98 4.64 -18.43
N LEU A 64 -23.42 4.31 -17.28
CA LEU A 64 -24.12 4.16 -16.02
C LEU A 64 -23.84 5.38 -15.15
N LYS A 65 -24.89 6.08 -14.68
CA LYS A 65 -24.76 7.18 -13.72
C LYS A 65 -24.51 6.69 -12.30
N GLY A 66 -24.88 5.46 -12.02
CA GLY A 66 -24.65 4.75 -10.77
C GLY A 66 -23.72 3.55 -10.98
N ASN A 67 -24.08 2.42 -10.44
CA ASN A 67 -23.21 1.27 -10.26
C ASN A 67 -23.44 0.15 -11.28
N LEU A 68 -22.39 -0.63 -11.53
CA LEU A 68 -22.48 -2.00 -12.03
C LEU A 68 -22.06 -2.94 -10.90
N VAL A 69 -23.02 -3.75 -10.45
CA VAL A 69 -22.85 -4.60 -9.26
C VAL A 69 -23.07 -6.06 -9.62
N VAL A 70 -22.13 -6.91 -9.23
CA VAL A 70 -22.22 -8.36 -9.36
C VAL A 70 -21.70 -9.00 -8.08
N ASN A 71 -22.62 -9.47 -7.23
CA ASN A 71 -22.26 -10.03 -5.94
C ASN A 71 -22.75 -11.47 -5.81
N ASN A 72 -21.85 -12.36 -5.38
CA ASN A 72 -22.11 -13.75 -5.08
C ASN A 72 -22.75 -14.56 -6.23
N ALA A 73 -22.57 -14.13 -7.48
CA ALA A 73 -22.96 -14.90 -8.65
C ALA A 73 -21.91 -15.99 -8.94
N THR A 74 -21.87 -17.01 -8.07
CA THR A 74 -20.82 -18.03 -8.04
C THR A 74 -20.73 -18.90 -9.29
N GLN A 75 -21.80 -18.94 -10.10
CA GLN A 75 -21.89 -19.67 -11.35
C GLN A 75 -21.68 -18.79 -12.60
N LEU A 76 -21.41 -17.50 -12.43
CA LEU A 76 -21.07 -16.60 -13.53
C LEU A 76 -19.63 -16.87 -14.00
N VAL A 77 -19.47 -17.13 -15.30
CA VAL A 77 -18.18 -17.51 -15.91
C VAL A 77 -17.53 -16.34 -16.65
N SER A 78 -18.34 -15.52 -17.32
CA SER A 78 -17.84 -14.40 -18.12
C SER A 78 -18.76 -13.19 -18.00
N LEU A 79 -18.16 -12.00 -17.95
CA LEU A 79 -18.85 -10.72 -17.96
C LEU A 79 -18.21 -9.80 -19.00
N ALA A 80 -19.02 -9.33 -19.97
CA ALA A 80 -18.52 -8.51 -21.05
C ALA A 80 -19.41 -7.31 -21.36
N SER A 81 -18.83 -6.27 -21.92
CA SER A 81 -19.52 -5.17 -22.62
C SER A 81 -18.61 -4.54 -23.66
N SER A 82 -19.15 -4.31 -24.85
CA SER A 82 -18.48 -3.55 -25.92
C SER A 82 -19.02 -2.13 -26.08
N SER A 83 -20.11 -1.81 -25.40
CA SER A 83 -20.79 -0.51 -25.50
C SER A 83 -20.51 0.42 -24.33
N LEU A 84 -20.28 -0.11 -23.13
CA LEU A 84 -20.16 0.66 -21.91
C LEU A 84 -18.82 1.40 -21.86
N THR A 85 -18.88 2.73 -21.81
CA THR A 85 -17.69 3.62 -21.79
C THR A 85 -17.43 4.22 -20.43
N THR A 86 -18.49 4.41 -19.61
CA THR A 86 -18.39 5.12 -18.33
C THR A 86 -19.31 4.52 -17.28
N ILE A 87 -18.79 4.36 -16.07
CA ILE A 87 -19.53 4.04 -14.87
C ILE A 87 -19.23 5.16 -13.86
N ASP A 88 -20.21 6.05 -13.62
CA ASP A 88 -20.04 7.21 -12.73
C ASP A 88 -20.07 6.81 -11.24
N GLY A 89 -20.36 5.56 -10.94
CA GLY A 89 -20.35 4.96 -9.62
C GLY A 89 -19.37 3.80 -9.52
N ARG A 90 -19.79 2.75 -8.84
CA ARG A 90 -18.96 1.59 -8.54
C ARG A 90 -19.07 0.49 -9.61
N PHE A 91 -17.94 -0.04 -10.01
CA PHE A 91 -17.82 -1.31 -10.72
C PHE A 91 -17.41 -2.39 -9.70
N GLU A 92 -18.40 -3.07 -9.17
CA GLU A 92 -18.29 -4.01 -8.07
C GLU A 92 -18.44 -5.45 -8.53
N LEU A 93 -17.40 -6.24 -8.31
CA LEU A 93 -17.37 -7.69 -8.54
C LEU A 93 -16.91 -8.36 -7.22
N VAL A 94 -17.80 -9.05 -6.53
CA VAL A 94 -17.49 -9.64 -5.23
C VAL A 94 -17.99 -11.08 -5.13
N GLY A 95 -17.12 -12.00 -4.71
CA GLY A 95 -17.48 -13.39 -4.43
C GLY A 95 -17.90 -14.19 -5.67
N LEU A 96 -17.15 -14.06 -6.79
CA LEU A 96 -17.46 -14.70 -8.07
C LEU A 96 -16.48 -15.84 -8.33
N GLU A 97 -16.78 -17.03 -7.86
CA GLU A 97 -15.88 -18.18 -7.80
C GLU A 97 -15.43 -18.69 -9.19
N LEU A 98 -16.31 -18.64 -10.20
CA LEU A 98 -16.04 -19.16 -11.53
C LEU A 98 -15.74 -18.08 -12.58
N LEU A 99 -15.83 -16.79 -12.22
CA LEU A 99 -15.60 -15.70 -13.15
C LEU A 99 -14.12 -15.68 -13.57
N ASN A 100 -13.86 -16.00 -14.83
CA ASN A 100 -12.51 -16.07 -15.37
C ASN A 100 -12.27 -15.14 -16.56
N ASP A 101 -13.31 -14.52 -17.10
CA ASP A 101 -13.24 -13.62 -18.27
C ASP A 101 -14.05 -12.35 -18.02
N VAL A 102 -13.35 -11.22 -17.97
CA VAL A 102 -13.95 -9.88 -17.85
C VAL A 102 -13.47 -9.03 -19.00
N ARG A 103 -14.40 -8.57 -19.88
CA ARG A 103 -14.09 -7.83 -21.11
C ARG A 103 -14.92 -6.57 -21.24
N PHE A 104 -14.29 -5.42 -21.10
CA PHE A 104 -14.92 -4.11 -21.23
C PHE A 104 -14.13 -3.24 -22.23
N THR A 105 -14.28 -3.54 -23.53
CA THR A 105 -13.40 -2.99 -24.57
C THR A 105 -13.60 -1.50 -24.87
N ALA A 106 -14.70 -0.91 -24.42
CA ALA A 106 -14.97 0.52 -24.58
C ALA A 106 -14.81 1.32 -23.28
N LEU A 107 -14.66 0.64 -22.13
CA LEU A 107 -14.65 1.29 -20.82
C LEU A 107 -13.37 2.09 -20.59
N THR A 108 -13.53 3.38 -20.27
CA THR A 108 -12.43 4.32 -20.05
C THR A 108 -12.50 5.04 -18.70
N ALA A 109 -13.68 5.11 -18.07
CA ALA A 109 -13.85 5.83 -16.81
C ALA A 109 -14.77 5.05 -15.85
N VAL A 110 -14.31 4.94 -14.61
CA VAL A 110 -15.04 4.34 -13.48
C VAL A 110 -14.76 5.19 -12.25
N GLU A 111 -15.76 5.49 -11.43
CA GLU A 111 -15.48 6.22 -10.18
C GLU A 111 -14.78 5.32 -9.14
N THR A 112 -15.32 4.13 -8.91
CA THR A 112 -14.74 3.17 -7.97
C THR A 112 -14.68 1.78 -8.60
N ILE A 113 -13.51 1.16 -8.58
CA ILE A 113 -13.30 -0.26 -8.92
C ILE A 113 -13.20 -1.05 -7.62
N GLU A 114 -14.07 -2.04 -7.44
CA GLU A 114 -14.05 -2.93 -6.28
C GLU A 114 -14.18 -4.38 -6.72
N TRP A 115 -13.03 -5.07 -6.82
CA TRP A 115 -12.96 -6.47 -7.22
C TRP A 115 -12.37 -7.29 -6.08
N VAL A 116 -13.22 -8.11 -5.46
CA VAL A 116 -12.87 -8.83 -4.25
C VAL A 116 -13.33 -10.28 -4.32
N THR A 117 -12.42 -11.19 -4.01
CA THR A 117 -12.68 -12.64 -4.02
C THR A 117 -13.13 -13.14 -5.39
N LEU A 118 -12.20 -13.08 -6.34
CA LEU A 118 -12.36 -13.54 -7.71
C LEU A 118 -11.26 -14.58 -8.04
N PRO A 119 -11.29 -15.76 -7.41
CA PRO A 119 -10.16 -16.70 -7.43
C PRO A 119 -9.88 -17.34 -8.79
N ALA A 120 -10.78 -17.23 -9.75
CA ALA A 120 -10.59 -17.73 -11.11
C ALA A 120 -10.19 -16.62 -12.11
N LEU A 121 -10.22 -15.33 -11.72
CA LEU A 121 -10.00 -14.21 -12.61
C LEU A 121 -8.50 -13.98 -12.84
N GLY A 122 -7.96 -14.56 -13.89
CA GLY A 122 -6.55 -14.44 -14.25
C GLY A 122 -6.21 -13.25 -15.15
N THR A 123 -7.17 -12.76 -15.91
CA THR A 123 -6.99 -11.62 -16.84
C THR A 123 -8.25 -10.80 -16.97
N VAL A 124 -8.07 -9.50 -17.22
CA VAL A 124 -9.13 -8.56 -17.59
C VAL A 124 -8.76 -7.90 -18.93
N VAL A 125 -9.72 -7.77 -19.83
CA VAL A 125 -9.49 -7.17 -21.14
C VAL A 125 -10.23 -5.84 -21.25
N PHE A 126 -9.47 -4.77 -21.32
CA PHE A 126 -9.96 -3.44 -21.68
C PHE A 126 -9.60 -3.11 -23.13
N GLY A 127 -10.13 -2.01 -23.66
CA GLY A 127 -9.73 -1.50 -24.96
C GLY A 127 -8.30 -0.93 -24.96
N THR A 128 -7.85 -0.45 -26.11
CA THR A 128 -6.49 0.08 -26.30
C THR A 128 -6.16 1.22 -25.32
N ALA A 129 -7.13 2.07 -24.98
CA ALA A 129 -6.94 3.14 -24.00
C ALA A 129 -6.88 2.62 -22.55
N GLY A 130 -7.56 1.51 -22.28
CA GLY A 130 -7.80 1.04 -20.93
C GLY A 130 -8.70 1.97 -20.12
N VAL A 131 -8.79 1.69 -18.81
CA VAL A 131 -9.44 2.60 -17.85
C VAL A 131 -8.42 3.67 -17.47
N THR A 132 -8.73 4.91 -17.83
CA THR A 132 -7.84 6.07 -17.63
C THR A 132 -8.26 6.99 -16.48
N SER A 133 -9.46 6.75 -15.90
CA SER A 133 -9.99 7.53 -14.79
C SER A 133 -10.67 6.63 -13.77
N ALA A 134 -10.20 6.72 -12.52
CA ALA A 134 -10.85 6.18 -11.34
C ALA A 134 -10.43 7.00 -10.11
N SER A 135 -11.34 7.18 -9.14
CA SER A 135 -11.02 7.82 -7.85
C SER A 135 -10.55 6.81 -6.82
N SER A 136 -11.12 5.63 -6.81
CA SER A 136 -10.73 4.55 -5.88
C SER A 136 -10.63 3.21 -6.60
N VAL A 137 -9.59 2.45 -6.25
CA VAL A 137 -9.36 1.10 -6.78
C VAL A 137 -9.06 0.15 -5.63
N ARG A 138 -9.82 -0.94 -5.55
CA ARG A 138 -9.57 -2.05 -4.65
C ARG A 138 -9.61 -3.36 -5.43
N ILE A 139 -8.48 -4.06 -5.45
CA ILE A 139 -8.33 -5.37 -6.10
C ILE A 139 -7.73 -6.32 -5.08
N SER A 140 -8.53 -7.28 -4.62
CA SER A 140 -8.17 -8.15 -3.51
C SER A 140 -8.59 -9.60 -3.75
N ASN A 141 -7.69 -10.52 -3.44
CA ASN A 141 -7.96 -11.95 -3.50
C ASN A 141 -8.43 -12.39 -4.90
N THR A 142 -7.58 -12.10 -5.91
CA THR A 142 -7.82 -12.48 -7.32
C THR A 142 -6.67 -13.36 -7.84
N ASP A 143 -6.88 -13.99 -9.02
CA ASP A 143 -5.85 -14.75 -9.74
C ASP A 143 -5.13 -13.91 -10.82
N LEU A 144 -5.29 -12.57 -10.79
CA LEU A 144 -4.74 -11.66 -11.78
C LEU A 144 -3.21 -11.72 -11.81
N ARG A 145 -2.66 -11.81 -13.02
CA ARG A 145 -1.21 -11.83 -13.26
C ARG A 145 -0.62 -10.47 -13.56
N SER A 146 -1.44 -9.55 -14.06
CA SER A 146 -1.11 -8.15 -14.30
C SER A 146 -2.35 -7.28 -14.09
N LEU A 147 -2.13 -5.99 -13.93
CA LEU A 147 -3.17 -4.97 -13.90
C LEU A 147 -3.15 -4.13 -15.19
N ASP A 148 -2.72 -4.75 -16.30
CA ASP A 148 -2.65 -4.10 -17.61
C ASP A 148 -4.03 -3.61 -18.03
N GLY A 149 -4.05 -2.39 -18.56
CA GLY A 149 -5.29 -1.72 -18.94
C GLY A 149 -5.90 -0.84 -17.84
N LEU A 150 -5.35 -0.83 -16.62
CA LEU A 150 -5.59 0.23 -15.65
C LEU A 150 -4.55 1.34 -15.86
N ASN A 151 -4.80 2.21 -16.83
CA ASN A 151 -3.88 3.28 -17.24
C ASN A 151 -4.20 4.60 -16.53
N LEU A 152 -4.33 4.56 -15.20
CA LEU A 152 -4.70 5.71 -14.38
C LEU A 152 -3.54 6.69 -14.30
N ALA A 153 -3.82 7.98 -14.53
CA ALA A 153 -2.87 9.06 -14.30
C ALA A 153 -2.93 9.59 -12.86
N SER A 154 -4.09 9.49 -12.23
CA SER A 154 -4.30 9.87 -10.82
C SER A 154 -5.36 8.99 -10.17
N VAL A 155 -5.24 8.84 -8.85
CA VAL A 155 -6.21 8.12 -8.01
C VAL A 155 -6.19 8.74 -6.60
N ASP A 156 -7.29 8.65 -5.88
CA ASP A 156 -7.29 9.03 -4.46
C ASP A 156 -6.73 7.90 -3.61
N GLU A 157 -7.29 6.71 -3.77
CA GLU A 157 -6.90 5.53 -3.00
C GLU A 157 -6.74 4.31 -3.91
N MET A 158 -5.69 3.55 -3.69
CA MET A 158 -5.47 2.28 -4.38
C MET A 158 -4.99 1.21 -3.42
N TYR A 159 -5.72 0.09 -3.40
CA TYR A 159 -5.43 -1.10 -2.59
C TYR A 159 -5.31 -2.32 -3.49
N ILE A 160 -4.14 -2.92 -3.53
CA ILE A 160 -3.84 -4.12 -4.32
C ILE A 160 -3.29 -5.16 -3.37
N ASN A 161 -4.13 -6.11 -2.92
CA ASN A 161 -3.71 -7.07 -1.90
C ASN A 161 -4.21 -8.50 -2.14
N ASN A 162 -3.48 -9.48 -1.61
CA ASN A 162 -3.80 -10.91 -1.69
C ASN A 162 -4.00 -11.42 -3.13
N ASN A 163 -3.18 -10.96 -4.08
CA ASN A 163 -3.20 -11.42 -5.46
C ASN A 163 -1.95 -12.27 -5.71
N ASP A 164 -1.99 -13.55 -5.31
CA ASP A 164 -0.82 -14.45 -5.26
C ASP A 164 -0.12 -14.67 -6.60
N ARG A 165 -0.78 -14.41 -7.72
CA ARG A 165 -0.22 -14.56 -9.06
C ARG A 165 0.17 -13.25 -9.72
N LEU A 166 0.05 -12.13 -9.04
CA LEU A 166 0.45 -10.84 -9.58
C LEU A 166 1.97 -10.77 -9.72
N LEU A 167 2.44 -10.62 -10.97
CA LEU A 167 3.87 -10.62 -11.32
C LEU A 167 4.42 -9.22 -11.54
N SER A 168 3.56 -8.30 -11.97
CA SER A 168 3.98 -6.94 -12.27
C SER A 168 2.84 -5.95 -12.06
N TYR A 169 3.22 -4.76 -11.57
CA TYR A 169 2.39 -3.58 -11.61
C TYR A 169 3.23 -2.42 -12.12
N SER A 170 3.01 -2.06 -13.37
CA SER A 170 3.62 -0.89 -14.01
C SER A 170 2.52 0.05 -14.50
N THR A 171 2.59 1.31 -14.12
CA THR A 171 1.50 2.24 -14.36
C THR A 171 2.01 3.64 -14.73
N GLN A 172 1.16 4.41 -15.42
CA GLN A 172 1.36 5.83 -15.70
C GLN A 172 0.94 6.73 -14.53
N LEU A 173 0.64 6.13 -13.38
CA LEU A 173 0.17 6.83 -12.18
C LEU A 173 1.18 7.91 -11.76
N ALA A 174 0.74 9.15 -11.83
CA ALA A 174 1.54 10.32 -11.49
C ALA A 174 1.14 10.93 -10.14
N ASN A 175 -0.10 10.73 -9.69
CA ASN A 175 -0.57 11.29 -8.44
C ASN A 175 -1.47 10.32 -7.66
N VAL A 176 -1.21 10.20 -6.37
CA VAL A 176 -2.09 9.53 -5.40
C VAL A 176 -2.40 10.54 -4.31
N SER A 177 -3.69 10.86 -4.08
CA SER A 177 -4.03 11.95 -3.16
C SER A 177 -4.10 11.52 -1.70
N LYS A 178 -4.36 10.23 -1.41
CA LYS A 178 -4.51 9.72 -0.05
C LYS A 178 -3.59 8.53 0.25
N LYS A 179 -3.83 7.36 -0.36
CA LYS A 179 -3.11 6.12 -0.02
C LYS A 179 -2.86 5.24 -1.24
N LEU A 180 -1.65 4.70 -1.34
CA LEU A 180 -1.30 3.57 -2.20
C LEU A 180 -0.78 2.44 -1.31
N GLU A 181 -1.46 1.29 -1.36
CA GLU A 181 -1.12 0.08 -0.62
C GLU A 181 -1.01 -1.10 -1.57
N ILE A 182 0.13 -1.77 -1.54
CA ILE A 182 0.41 -2.97 -2.32
C ILE A 182 0.94 -4.02 -1.35
N ASP A 183 0.08 -4.97 -0.96
CA ASP A 183 0.34 -5.87 0.14
C ASP A 183 0.00 -7.32 -0.18
N SER A 184 0.75 -8.27 0.36
CA SER A 184 0.46 -9.71 0.30
C SER A 184 0.15 -10.22 -1.11
N ASN A 185 0.88 -9.76 -2.13
CA ASN A 185 0.73 -10.22 -3.50
C ASN A 185 1.79 -11.29 -3.87
N GLY A 186 1.85 -11.68 -5.14
CA GLY A 186 2.70 -12.76 -5.64
C GLY A 186 4.19 -12.67 -5.26
N PRO A 187 4.87 -13.80 -5.12
CA PRO A 187 6.22 -13.88 -4.55
C PRO A 187 7.33 -13.28 -5.41
N ALA A 188 7.03 -12.89 -6.65
CA ALA A 188 7.98 -12.29 -7.59
C ALA A 188 7.45 -10.97 -8.18
N LEU A 189 6.66 -10.24 -7.40
CA LEU A 189 6.07 -8.98 -7.84
C LEU A 189 7.14 -7.92 -8.15
N ASN A 190 6.99 -7.26 -9.30
CA ASN A 190 7.74 -6.06 -9.67
C ASN A 190 6.79 -4.85 -9.67
N VAL A 191 7.11 -3.85 -8.87
CA VAL A 191 6.34 -2.60 -8.80
C VAL A 191 7.15 -1.48 -9.44
N THR A 192 6.61 -0.88 -10.51
CA THR A 192 7.23 0.24 -11.22
C THR A 192 6.27 1.41 -11.30
N LEU A 193 6.54 2.45 -10.54
CA LEU A 193 5.77 3.69 -10.47
C LEU A 193 6.62 4.85 -11.05
N ALA A 194 7.01 4.70 -12.31
CA ALA A 194 7.98 5.58 -12.96
C ALA A 194 7.52 7.05 -13.07
N ASN A 195 6.21 7.29 -13.06
CA ASN A 195 5.63 8.63 -13.19
C ASN A 195 5.07 9.19 -11.88
N LEU A 196 5.17 8.45 -10.79
CA LEU A 196 4.65 8.92 -9.50
C LEU A 196 5.46 10.13 -9.03
N ILE A 197 4.80 11.28 -9.00
CA ILE A 197 5.34 12.57 -8.58
C ILE A 197 4.37 13.16 -7.57
N TRP A 198 4.69 13.09 -6.29
CA TRP A 198 3.96 13.84 -5.29
C TRP A 198 4.56 15.24 -5.16
N ALA A 199 4.38 16.06 -6.21
CA ALA A 199 5.04 17.36 -6.31
C ALA A 199 4.43 18.46 -5.44
N THR A 200 3.27 18.25 -4.82
CA THR A 200 2.60 19.28 -4.02
C THR A 200 2.28 18.81 -2.62
N GLN A 201 2.87 19.48 -1.66
CA GLN A 201 2.53 19.41 -0.25
C GLN A 201 1.15 20.05 -0.03
N LEU A 202 0.06 19.28 -0.16
CA LEU A 202 -1.26 19.69 0.29
C LEU A 202 -1.30 19.49 1.81
N ALA A 203 -1.40 20.59 2.54
CA ALA A 203 -1.62 20.55 3.98
C ALA A 203 -2.87 19.69 4.28
N ASN A 204 -2.74 18.71 5.19
CA ASN A 204 -3.78 17.82 5.69
C ASN A 204 -4.21 16.63 4.81
N VAL A 205 -3.43 16.17 3.84
CA VAL A 205 -3.68 14.89 3.16
C VAL A 205 -2.55 13.92 3.48
N SER A 206 -2.86 12.84 4.18
CA SER A 206 -1.92 11.74 4.43
C SER A 206 -1.63 11.00 3.13
N LYS A 207 -0.46 11.21 2.56
CA LYS A 207 0.02 10.51 1.37
C LYS A 207 0.95 9.39 1.80
N LYS A 208 0.37 8.22 2.04
CA LYS A 208 1.09 7.02 2.45
C LYS A 208 1.33 6.11 1.24
N LEU A 209 2.58 5.76 0.99
CA LEU A 209 2.98 4.66 0.13
C LEU A 209 3.40 3.48 1.00
N GLU A 210 2.65 2.40 0.92
CA GLU A 210 2.90 1.17 1.65
C GLU A 210 2.99 0.00 0.68
N ILE A 211 4.14 -0.67 0.68
CA ILE A 211 4.41 -1.85 -0.13
C ILE A 211 4.98 -2.90 0.82
N ASP A 212 4.13 -3.85 1.24
CA ASP A 212 4.47 -4.78 2.31
C ASP A 212 4.09 -6.22 1.98
N SER A 213 4.70 -7.15 2.67
CA SER A 213 4.36 -8.58 2.67
C SER A 213 4.20 -9.20 1.28
N ASN A 214 4.78 -8.60 0.24
CA ASN A 214 4.91 -9.23 -1.07
C ASN A 214 6.09 -10.21 -1.03
N GLY A 215 6.21 -11.13 -1.94
CA GLY A 215 7.22 -12.17 -1.82
C GLY A 215 8.68 -11.67 -1.86
N PRO A 216 9.66 -12.50 -1.55
CA PRO A 216 11.05 -12.12 -1.28
C PRO A 216 11.84 -11.60 -2.50
N ALA A 217 11.26 -11.61 -3.69
CA ALA A 217 11.85 -11.07 -4.91
C ALA A 217 11.21 -9.74 -5.34
N LEU A 218 10.49 -9.06 -4.45
CA LEU A 218 9.87 -7.75 -4.72
C LEU A 218 10.93 -6.71 -5.12
N ASN A 219 10.73 -6.09 -6.29
CA ASN A 219 11.53 -4.94 -6.73
C ASN A 219 10.63 -3.70 -6.82
N VAL A 220 11.06 -2.63 -6.19
CA VAL A 220 10.33 -1.35 -6.13
C VAL A 220 11.13 -0.26 -6.82
N THR A 221 10.56 0.35 -7.85
CA THR A 221 11.18 1.47 -8.57
C THR A 221 10.28 2.70 -8.56
N LEU A 222 10.73 3.76 -7.90
CA LEU A 222 10.04 5.04 -7.73
C LEU A 222 10.90 6.16 -8.35
N ALA A 223 11.14 6.06 -9.67
CA ALA A 223 12.17 6.84 -10.36
C ALA A 223 12.00 8.36 -10.25
N ASN A 224 10.76 8.85 -10.19
CA ASN A 224 10.43 10.28 -10.16
C ASN A 224 9.71 10.73 -8.88
N LEU A 225 9.70 9.90 -7.85
CA LEU A 225 9.12 10.29 -6.56
C LEU A 225 9.98 11.37 -5.91
N ILE A 226 9.44 12.58 -5.78
CA ILE A 226 10.13 13.74 -5.21
C ILE A 226 9.78 13.92 -3.74
N TRP A 227 8.53 13.66 -3.37
CA TRP A 227 8.01 13.91 -2.03
C TRP A 227 7.10 12.75 -1.56
N ALA A 228 7.16 12.39 -0.29
CA ALA A 228 6.19 11.51 0.36
C ALA A 228 5.89 11.97 1.78
N GLN A 229 4.68 11.65 2.29
CA GLN A 229 4.36 11.79 3.70
C GLN A 229 4.94 10.62 4.47
N GLU A 230 4.61 9.41 4.07
CA GLU A 230 5.13 8.17 4.62
C GLU A 230 5.57 7.23 3.50
N LEU A 231 6.71 6.58 3.69
CA LEU A 231 7.24 5.55 2.81
C LEU A 231 7.53 4.30 3.62
N ILE A 232 6.73 3.27 3.44
CA ILE A 232 6.89 1.98 4.13
C ILE A 232 7.08 0.90 3.07
N ILE A 233 8.24 0.26 3.08
CA ILE A 233 8.57 -0.82 2.15
C ILE A 233 9.21 -1.97 2.93
N ASN A 234 8.52 -3.11 2.95
CA ASN A 234 8.96 -4.31 3.64
C ASN A 234 9.06 -5.50 2.68
N ASN A 235 9.91 -6.45 3.01
CA ASN A 235 10.14 -7.68 2.23
C ASN A 235 10.63 -7.44 0.78
N ALA A 236 11.30 -6.34 0.48
CA ALA A 236 11.79 -6.02 -0.85
C ALA A 236 13.22 -6.53 -1.09
N ALA A 237 13.49 -6.99 -2.32
CA ALA A 237 14.83 -7.34 -2.79
C ALA A 237 15.59 -6.13 -3.36
N SER A 238 14.89 -5.11 -3.83
CA SER A 238 15.49 -3.83 -4.22
C SER A 238 14.51 -2.68 -4.07
N VAL A 239 15.03 -1.50 -3.73
CA VAL A 239 14.28 -0.24 -3.64
C VAL A 239 15.10 0.87 -4.28
N LEU A 240 14.51 1.56 -5.26
CA LEU A 240 15.14 2.66 -5.98
C LEU A 240 14.32 3.94 -5.84
N VAL A 241 14.89 4.96 -5.22
CA VAL A 241 14.28 6.29 -4.97
C VAL A 241 15.20 7.44 -5.39
N PRO A 242 15.68 7.46 -6.63
CA PRO A 242 16.77 8.37 -7.04
C PRO A 242 16.42 9.86 -7.00
N SER A 243 15.13 10.20 -7.05
CA SER A 243 14.67 11.60 -7.10
C SER A 243 14.03 12.09 -5.80
N LEU A 244 14.04 11.27 -4.75
CA LEU A 244 13.38 11.62 -3.49
C LEU A 244 14.13 12.75 -2.77
N GLU A 245 13.45 13.88 -2.54
CA GLU A 245 14.02 15.09 -1.95
C GLU A 245 13.48 15.37 -0.54
N VAL A 246 12.22 15.02 -0.27
CA VAL A 246 11.51 15.39 0.97
C VAL A 246 10.66 14.26 1.51
N ILE A 247 10.78 14.00 2.80
CA ILE A 247 9.85 13.18 3.60
C ILE A 247 9.31 14.05 4.74
N ASN A 248 7.98 14.06 4.91
CA ASN A 248 7.34 14.83 5.98
C ASN A 248 6.94 14.00 7.21
N GLY A 249 6.82 12.70 7.08
CA GLY A 249 6.53 11.75 8.15
C GLY A 249 7.61 10.69 8.23
N SER A 250 7.27 9.41 8.32
CA SER A 250 8.25 8.35 8.55
C SER A 250 8.65 7.60 7.29
N MET A 251 9.88 7.12 7.28
CA MET A 251 10.44 6.19 6.31
C MET A 251 10.82 4.90 7.05
N ARG A 252 10.22 3.76 6.63
CA ARG A 252 10.42 2.48 7.31
C ARG A 252 10.73 1.36 6.34
N PHE A 253 11.79 0.62 6.66
CA PHE A 253 12.23 -0.55 5.92
C PHE A 253 12.44 -1.70 6.91
N ASP A 254 11.60 -2.73 6.83
CA ASP A 254 11.65 -3.88 7.73
C ASP A 254 11.69 -5.18 6.92
N GLN A 255 12.51 -6.14 7.37
CA GLN A 255 12.63 -7.48 6.79
C GLN A 255 12.95 -7.48 5.27
N ASN A 256 13.67 -6.49 4.77
CA ASN A 256 14.09 -6.44 3.37
C ASN A 256 15.36 -7.28 3.12
N SER A 257 15.54 -7.71 1.88
CA SER A 257 16.71 -8.46 1.41
C SER A 257 17.62 -7.66 0.47
N PHE A 258 17.38 -6.36 0.30
CA PHE A 258 18.28 -5.51 -0.48
C PHE A 258 19.62 -5.33 0.23
N THR A 259 20.69 -5.25 -0.55
CA THR A 259 22.05 -5.08 -0.03
C THR A 259 22.41 -3.64 0.25
N THR A 260 21.79 -2.71 -0.46
CA THR A 260 22.08 -1.27 -0.33
C THR A 260 20.80 -0.45 -0.43
N PHE A 261 20.74 0.64 0.32
CA PHE A 261 19.71 1.66 0.19
C PHE A 261 20.34 3.03 0.04
N THR A 262 19.91 3.80 -0.97
CA THR A 262 20.40 5.15 -1.22
C THR A 262 19.26 6.10 -1.56
N ALA A 263 19.20 7.24 -0.87
CA ALA A 263 18.34 8.38 -1.18
C ALA A 263 19.24 9.61 -1.48
N PRO A 264 19.81 9.70 -2.70
CA PRO A 264 20.90 10.62 -3.01
C PRO A 264 20.51 12.10 -3.00
N ASN A 265 19.21 12.39 -3.15
CA ASN A 265 18.70 13.76 -3.22
C ASN A 265 17.86 14.16 -2.00
N LEU A 266 17.73 13.28 -1.00
CA LEU A 266 16.94 13.58 0.20
C LEU A 266 17.68 14.63 1.07
N THR A 267 17.08 15.81 1.17
CA THR A 267 17.62 16.94 1.92
C THR A 267 16.78 17.29 3.14
N GLU A 268 15.46 17.05 3.09
CA GLU A 268 14.53 17.40 4.15
C GLU A 268 13.79 16.18 4.71
N PHE A 269 13.89 16.01 6.01
CA PHE A 269 13.09 15.04 6.78
C PHE A 269 12.45 15.77 7.96
N LYS A 270 11.26 16.35 7.71
CA LYS A 270 10.67 17.38 8.61
C LYS A 270 10.17 16.81 9.92
N GLU A 271 9.49 15.68 9.85
CA GLU A 271 8.87 15.04 11.00
C GLU A 271 8.98 13.52 10.82
N GLY A 272 8.78 12.75 11.91
CA GLY A 272 8.80 11.29 11.85
C GLY A 272 10.21 10.69 11.77
N ASP A 273 10.26 9.38 11.63
CA ASP A 273 11.43 8.57 11.92
C ASP A 273 12.01 7.90 10.67
N ILE A 274 13.32 7.73 10.64
CA ILE A 274 13.99 6.81 9.73
C ILE A 274 14.23 5.49 10.47
N SER A 275 13.78 4.38 9.88
CA SER A 275 13.88 3.06 10.50
C SER A 275 14.32 1.98 9.50
N PHE A 276 15.41 1.29 9.82
CA PHE A 276 15.90 0.09 9.14
C PHE A 276 16.01 -1.04 10.17
N ILE A 277 15.08 -1.99 10.14
CA ILE A 277 14.99 -3.06 11.13
C ILE A 277 14.98 -4.42 10.42
N ASN A 278 15.78 -5.37 10.94
CA ASN A 278 15.76 -6.76 10.43
C ASN A 278 16.04 -6.89 8.93
N ASN A 279 16.96 -6.11 8.34
CA ASN A 279 17.35 -6.26 6.94
C ASN A 279 18.69 -7.03 6.86
N PRO A 280 18.67 -8.36 6.83
CA PRO A 280 19.86 -9.19 7.07
C PRO A 280 20.92 -9.11 5.97
N GLU A 281 20.55 -8.69 4.75
CA GLU A 281 21.46 -8.58 3.62
C GLU A 281 22.02 -7.16 3.45
N LEU A 282 21.53 -6.18 4.24
CA LEU A 282 21.89 -4.76 4.13
C LEU A 282 23.34 -4.55 4.55
N THR A 283 24.14 -3.98 3.64
CA THR A 283 25.56 -3.66 3.87
C THR A 283 25.84 -2.17 3.84
N ASN A 284 24.97 -1.36 3.24
CA ASN A 284 25.15 0.08 3.12
C ASN A 284 23.81 0.83 3.12
N ILE A 285 23.80 1.94 3.86
CA ILE A 285 22.74 2.95 3.87
C ILE A 285 23.39 4.29 3.49
N SER A 286 22.77 5.09 2.60
CA SER A 286 23.36 6.37 2.16
C SER A 286 22.30 7.47 2.00
N PHE A 287 22.50 8.55 2.75
CA PHE A 287 21.73 9.79 2.74
C PHE A 287 22.70 10.99 2.65
N PRO A 288 23.40 11.17 1.52
CA PRO A 288 24.56 12.06 1.43
C PRO A 288 24.25 13.55 1.61
N LEU A 289 22.99 13.96 1.45
CA LEU A 289 22.57 15.36 1.53
C LEU A 289 21.65 15.66 2.70
N LEU A 290 21.35 14.67 3.54
CA LEU A 290 20.40 14.85 4.65
C LEU A 290 21.08 15.63 5.79
N GLU A 291 20.60 16.85 6.06
CA GLU A 291 21.14 17.69 7.13
C GLU A 291 20.32 17.61 8.43
N THR A 292 19.01 17.40 8.33
CA THR A 292 18.10 17.40 9.48
C THR A 292 17.12 16.23 9.43
N LEU A 293 17.04 15.51 10.53
CA LEU A 293 16.02 14.49 10.80
C LEU A 293 15.13 14.97 11.95
N GLY A 294 13.86 15.26 11.66
CA GLY A 294 12.93 15.80 12.65
C GLY A 294 12.50 14.82 13.75
N GLY A 295 12.54 13.51 13.48
CA GLY A 295 12.24 12.45 14.43
C GLY A 295 13.46 11.61 14.80
N SER A 296 13.25 10.29 14.94
CA SER A 296 14.25 9.34 15.45
C SER A 296 14.98 8.62 14.31
N LEU A 297 16.22 8.22 14.58
CA LEU A 297 17.02 7.34 13.74
C LEU A 297 17.12 5.96 14.40
N THR A 298 16.51 4.94 13.77
CA THR A 298 16.53 3.56 14.27
C THR A 298 17.16 2.63 13.23
N ILE A 299 18.29 2.04 13.55
CA ILE A 299 18.98 1.04 12.72
C ILE A 299 19.34 -0.15 13.61
N VAL A 300 18.56 -1.24 13.52
CA VAL A 300 18.64 -2.36 14.44
C VAL A 300 18.56 -3.70 13.72
N ASN A 301 19.38 -4.64 14.13
CA ASN A 301 19.36 -6.02 13.66
C ASN A 301 19.54 -6.15 12.12
N ASN A 302 20.52 -5.42 11.59
CA ASN A 302 20.96 -5.52 10.19
C ASN A 302 22.34 -6.18 10.17
N SER A 303 22.38 -7.50 10.23
CA SER A 303 23.57 -8.30 10.58
C SER A 303 24.76 -8.21 9.62
N ARG A 304 24.58 -7.66 8.41
CA ARG A 304 25.67 -7.41 7.45
C ARG A 304 26.10 -5.95 7.37
N LEU A 305 25.46 -5.07 8.12
CA LEU A 305 25.77 -3.64 8.15
C LEU A 305 26.93 -3.40 9.13
N ALA A 306 28.14 -3.41 8.59
CA ALA A 306 29.35 -3.28 9.40
C ALA A 306 29.69 -1.81 9.74
N GLY A 307 29.13 -0.84 9.04
CA GLY A 307 29.39 0.59 9.31
C GLY A 307 28.14 1.45 9.16
N ILE A 308 28.05 2.47 9.98
CA ILE A 308 27.09 3.57 9.86
C ILE A 308 27.86 4.83 9.48
N ASP A 309 28.06 5.06 8.19
CA ASP A 309 28.82 6.20 7.63
C ASP A 309 28.04 6.97 6.55
N GLY A 310 26.83 6.54 6.26
CA GLY A 310 26.00 7.07 5.19
C GLY A 310 25.26 8.39 5.48
N PHE A 311 25.59 9.09 6.57
CA PHE A 311 24.98 10.35 7.00
C PHE A 311 26.00 11.49 7.18
N PRO A 312 26.83 11.81 6.16
CA PRO A 312 27.96 12.71 6.34
C PRO A 312 27.57 14.16 6.68
N GLU A 313 26.39 14.61 6.25
CA GLU A 313 25.91 15.98 6.45
C GLU A 313 24.86 16.11 7.57
N LEU A 314 24.51 15.02 8.29
CA LEU A 314 23.45 15.03 9.30
C LEU A 314 23.89 15.79 10.56
N LYS A 315 23.27 16.97 10.77
CA LYS A 315 23.58 17.92 11.85
C LYS A 315 22.61 17.79 13.02
N GLU A 316 21.32 17.60 12.73
CA GLU A 316 20.27 17.63 13.75
C GLU A 316 19.41 16.36 13.72
N ILE A 317 19.16 15.77 14.88
CA ILE A 317 18.23 14.67 15.10
C ILE A 317 17.26 15.09 16.21
N GLY A 318 15.97 15.29 15.85
CA GLY A 318 14.95 15.79 16.77
C GLY A 318 14.46 14.75 17.76
N GLY A 319 14.51 13.46 17.41
CA GLY A 319 14.09 12.33 18.24
C GLY A 319 15.28 11.54 18.81
N ALA A 320 15.04 10.27 19.09
CA ALA A 320 16.05 9.36 19.61
C ALA A 320 16.96 8.78 18.51
N VAL A 321 18.17 8.44 18.88
CA VAL A 321 19.10 7.63 18.09
C VAL A 321 19.17 6.25 18.73
N LEU A 322 18.78 5.21 18.00
CA LEU A 322 18.84 3.81 18.42
C LEU A 322 19.58 3.01 17.35
N LEU A 323 20.85 2.70 17.60
CA LEU A 323 21.68 1.91 16.70
C LEU A 323 22.10 0.63 17.43
N GLY A 324 21.71 -0.52 16.87
CA GLY A 324 22.02 -1.83 17.46
C GLY A 324 22.35 -2.86 16.39
N GLY A 325 23.56 -3.41 16.42
CA GLY A 325 23.99 -4.32 15.37
C GLY A 325 25.40 -4.86 15.53
N ASP A 326 25.95 -5.37 14.42
CA ASP A 326 27.32 -5.90 14.34
C ASP A 326 28.26 -4.83 13.72
N PHE A 327 28.18 -3.59 14.24
CA PHE A 327 28.93 -2.46 13.69
C PHE A 327 30.39 -2.50 14.08
N GLU A 328 31.29 -2.31 13.13
CA GLU A 328 32.74 -2.04 13.35
C GLU A 328 32.98 -0.54 13.53
N SER A 329 32.11 0.33 12.99
CA SER A 329 32.17 1.77 13.14
C SER A 329 30.80 2.45 13.06
N VAL A 330 30.66 3.58 13.77
CA VAL A 330 29.52 4.48 13.69
C VAL A 330 30.04 5.91 13.54
N GLU A 331 29.70 6.56 12.43
CA GLU A 331 30.19 7.88 12.06
C GLU A 331 29.03 8.83 11.76
N LEU A 332 28.89 9.88 12.55
CA LEU A 332 28.02 11.02 12.34
C LEU A 332 28.85 12.31 12.44
N PRO A 333 29.73 12.57 11.48
CA PRO A 333 30.80 13.57 11.61
C PRO A 333 30.30 15.01 11.71
N SER A 334 29.10 15.29 11.18
CA SER A 334 28.49 16.62 11.23
C SER A 334 27.50 16.83 12.36
N LEU A 335 27.27 15.81 13.23
CA LEU A 335 26.26 15.87 14.28
C LEU A 335 26.53 17.01 15.27
N ASP A 336 25.56 17.90 15.44
CA ASP A 336 25.62 19.07 16.31
C ASP A 336 24.48 19.12 17.36
N ASP A 337 23.34 18.50 17.09
CA ASP A 337 22.19 18.46 18.01
C ASP A 337 21.42 17.14 17.92
N ALA A 338 21.49 16.31 18.98
CA ALA A 338 20.65 15.13 19.18
C ALA A 338 19.78 15.34 20.43
N ARG A 339 18.46 15.41 20.25
CA ARG A 339 17.55 15.87 21.32
C ARG A 339 16.99 14.74 22.17
N GLY A 340 16.79 13.57 21.60
CA GLY A 340 16.29 12.39 22.29
C GLY A 340 17.38 11.54 22.92
N ALA A 341 17.01 10.35 23.40
CA ALA A 341 17.98 9.38 23.88
C ALA A 341 18.95 8.97 22.75
N PHE A 342 20.19 8.75 23.09
CA PHE A 342 21.25 8.35 22.17
C PHE A 342 21.82 7.01 22.65
N ASP A 343 21.39 5.92 22.03
CA ASP A 343 21.74 4.56 22.39
C ASP A 343 22.40 3.84 21.22
N VAL A 344 23.70 3.63 21.30
CA VAL A 344 24.52 2.95 20.31
C VAL A 344 25.13 1.71 20.92
N ARG A 345 24.83 0.55 20.37
CA ARG A 345 25.35 -0.75 20.83
C ARG A 345 25.85 -1.56 19.65
N SER A 346 26.98 -2.21 19.84
CA SER A 346 27.52 -3.15 18.86
C SER A 346 28.00 -4.43 19.51
N THR A 347 27.87 -5.56 18.80
CA THR A 347 28.55 -6.80 19.17
C THR A 347 30.07 -6.69 19.01
N GLU A 348 30.53 -5.82 18.10
CA GLU A 348 31.93 -5.55 17.80
C GLU A 348 32.48 -4.40 18.67
N ASN A 349 33.79 -4.18 18.57
CA ASN A 349 34.44 -3.08 19.26
C ASN A 349 34.25 -1.76 18.50
N ILE A 350 33.54 -0.81 19.13
CA ILE A 350 33.30 0.56 18.59
C ILE A 350 33.85 1.65 19.52
N ASP A 351 34.92 1.35 20.30
CA ASP A 351 35.49 2.30 21.26
C ASP A 351 35.88 3.64 20.63
N GLU A 352 36.36 3.65 19.37
CA GLU A 352 36.74 4.89 18.67
C GLU A 352 35.51 5.75 18.35
N SER A 353 34.40 5.11 17.91
CA SER A 353 33.14 5.78 17.68
C SER A 353 32.52 6.31 18.97
N CYS A 354 32.51 5.51 20.04
CA CYS A 354 32.01 5.94 21.35
C CYS A 354 32.80 7.12 21.89
N LYS A 355 34.13 7.08 21.80
CA LYS A 355 34.99 8.21 22.23
C LYS A 355 34.65 9.52 21.52
N PHE A 356 34.28 9.47 20.25
CA PHE A 356 33.80 10.64 19.51
C PHE A 356 32.50 11.19 20.11
N PHE A 357 31.54 10.32 20.44
CA PHE A 357 30.24 10.71 21.01
C PHE A 357 30.33 11.09 22.49
N ASP A 358 31.26 10.51 23.27
CA ASP A 358 31.49 10.86 24.68
C ASP A 358 31.81 12.37 24.85
N ASP A 359 32.55 12.93 23.93
CA ASP A 359 32.85 14.38 23.92
C ASP A 359 31.61 15.26 23.64
N MET A 360 30.51 14.69 23.14
CA MET A 360 29.27 15.37 22.82
C MET A 360 28.20 15.27 23.92
N GLU A 361 28.36 14.33 24.87
CA GLU A 361 27.40 14.11 25.96
C GLU A 361 27.15 15.38 26.77
N GLY A 362 25.88 15.67 27.03
CA GLY A 362 25.42 16.84 27.78
C GLY A 362 25.58 18.18 27.05
N ARG A 363 26.03 18.19 25.82
CA ARG A 363 26.19 19.38 24.97
C ARG A 363 25.38 19.23 23.67
N GLN A 364 25.91 18.50 22.70
CA GLN A 364 25.21 18.20 21.45
C GLN A 364 24.22 17.03 21.62
N ILE A 365 24.56 16.03 22.46
CA ILE A 365 23.66 14.93 22.85
C ILE A 365 22.99 15.33 24.16
N ARG A 366 21.69 15.64 24.09
CA ARG A 366 20.93 16.22 25.20
C ARG A 366 20.12 15.20 26.00
N GLY A 367 19.82 14.04 25.39
CA GLY A 367 19.07 12.98 26.04
C GLY A 367 19.93 12.03 26.86
N GLU A 368 19.34 10.91 27.25
CA GLU A 368 20.09 9.82 27.88
C GLU A 368 21.11 9.28 26.88
N TYR A 369 22.35 9.12 27.34
CA TYR A 369 23.45 8.68 26.49
C TYR A 369 23.94 7.30 26.90
N ASN A 370 24.08 6.43 25.92
CA ASN A 370 24.71 5.13 26.05
C ASN A 370 25.45 4.80 24.75
N CYS A 371 26.75 4.52 24.82
CA CYS A 371 27.51 4.01 23.69
C CYS A 371 28.43 2.89 24.17
N ARG A 372 28.33 1.70 23.56
CA ARG A 372 29.17 0.56 23.95
C ARG A 372 29.36 -0.47 22.85
N GLY A 373 30.56 -0.99 22.73
CA GLY A 373 30.91 -2.20 21.98
C GLY A 373 30.91 -3.45 22.84
N GLY A 374 31.00 -4.64 22.20
CA GLY A 374 31.06 -5.93 22.88
C GLY A 374 29.75 -6.32 23.60
N ASP A 375 28.63 -5.76 23.20
CA ASP A 375 27.31 -6.11 23.72
C ASP A 375 26.70 -7.27 22.90
N GLU A 376 26.76 -8.48 23.46
CA GLU A 376 26.20 -9.68 22.79
C GLU A 376 24.69 -9.55 22.46
N ASN A 377 23.98 -8.63 23.11
CA ASN A 377 22.55 -8.37 22.89
C ASN A 377 22.29 -7.10 22.04
N ALA A 378 23.30 -6.56 21.36
CA ALA A 378 23.15 -5.35 20.54
C ALA A 378 22.07 -5.50 19.46
N ASN A 379 21.90 -6.71 18.90
CA ASN A 379 20.87 -7.05 17.91
C ASN A 379 19.47 -7.25 18.51
N GLU A 380 19.34 -7.37 19.84
CA GLU A 380 18.08 -7.55 20.57
C GLU A 380 17.52 -6.22 21.09
N ALA A 381 18.08 -5.09 20.68
CA ALA A 381 17.67 -3.77 21.12
C ALA A 381 16.17 -3.56 20.85
N ASN A 382 15.39 -3.75 21.88
CA ASN A 382 13.94 -3.71 21.86
C ASN A 382 13.50 -2.25 21.70
N SER A 383 12.68 -1.95 20.73
CA SER A 383 12.11 -0.63 20.42
C SER A 383 11.16 -0.08 21.51
N THR A 384 11.25 -0.59 22.73
CA THR A 384 10.43 -0.19 23.88
C THR A 384 11.27 0.34 25.03
N SER A 385 11.91 1.50 24.88
CA SER A 385 12.21 2.35 26.03
C SER A 385 11.46 3.69 25.94
N GLY A 386 10.12 3.60 25.93
CA GLY A 386 9.25 4.68 26.38
C GLY A 386 9.21 4.65 27.89
N GLY A 387 9.75 5.67 28.55
CA GLY A 387 10.03 5.74 29.96
C GLY A 387 8.88 5.32 30.88
N SER A 388 9.25 4.55 31.91
CA SER A 388 8.55 4.56 33.20
C SER A 388 9.59 4.42 34.31
N SER A 389 9.82 5.52 34.98
CA SER A 389 10.48 5.64 36.26
C SER A 389 9.65 4.92 37.33
N GLY A 390 10.23 4.01 38.09
CA GLY A 390 9.52 3.38 39.21
C GLY A 390 10.26 2.23 39.90
N ASN A 391 11.21 2.58 40.74
CA ASN A 391 11.54 2.05 42.07
C ASN A 391 11.46 0.53 42.40
N GLY A 392 12.59 -0.04 42.63
CA GLY A 392 12.94 -0.82 43.83
C GLY A 392 12.39 -2.24 44.02
N GLY A 393 13.28 -3.21 44.08
CA GLY A 393 12.97 -4.48 44.73
C GLY A 393 13.86 -5.65 44.32
N SER A 394 14.99 -5.79 44.97
CA SER A 394 15.83 -6.98 44.95
C SER A 394 15.06 -8.25 45.32
N SER A 395 15.20 -9.30 44.57
CA SER A 395 15.11 -10.68 45.06
C SER A 395 15.79 -11.65 44.12
N ASN A 396 16.90 -12.19 44.60
CA ASN A 396 17.54 -13.41 44.11
C ASN A 396 16.57 -14.57 44.04
N ASN A 397 16.53 -15.30 42.94
CA ASN A 397 16.40 -16.75 43.03
C ASN A 397 17.06 -17.47 41.83
N ASN A 398 18.11 -18.20 42.16
CA ASN A 398 18.71 -19.25 41.35
C ASN A 398 17.69 -20.35 41.06
N ASN A 399 17.53 -20.76 39.81
CA ASN A 399 17.34 -22.19 39.53
C ASN A 399 17.81 -22.56 38.12
N ASN A 400 18.83 -23.39 38.08
CA ASN A 400 19.26 -24.17 36.93
C ASN A 400 18.14 -25.08 36.45
N ASN A 401 17.85 -25.07 35.13
CA ASN A 401 17.56 -26.35 34.44
C ASN A 401 17.86 -26.26 32.94
N ASN A 402 18.72 -27.17 32.52
CA ASN A 402 19.01 -27.56 31.14
C ASN A 402 17.74 -28.02 30.39
N GLY A 403 17.55 -27.55 29.17
CA GLY A 403 16.54 -28.08 28.28
C GLY A 403 16.60 -27.41 26.91
N SER A 404 17.25 -28.07 25.96
CA SER A 404 17.22 -27.75 24.53
C SER A 404 15.78 -27.68 24.02
N GLY A 405 15.38 -26.53 23.49
CA GLY A 405 14.10 -26.32 22.85
C GLY A 405 14.15 -25.08 21.96
N SER A 406 14.12 -25.32 20.65
CA SER A 406 13.93 -24.31 19.63
C SER A 406 12.72 -23.43 19.97
N ALA A 407 12.97 -22.20 20.33
CA ALA A 407 11.93 -21.19 20.55
C ALA A 407 11.50 -20.64 19.19
N MET A 408 10.30 -21.03 18.75
CA MET A 408 9.56 -20.29 17.76
C MET A 408 9.28 -18.89 18.32
N LEU A 409 9.74 -17.85 17.63
CA LEU A 409 9.33 -16.48 17.85
C LEU A 409 7.85 -16.35 17.46
N GLY A 410 6.99 -16.38 18.47
CA GLY A 410 5.57 -16.14 18.35
C GLY A 410 5.32 -14.65 18.05
N THR A 411 4.72 -14.43 16.92
CA THR A 411 4.08 -13.21 16.47
C THR A 411 3.16 -12.59 17.51
N ASN A 412 3.53 -11.45 18.06
CA ASN A 412 2.64 -10.55 18.82
C ASN A 412 2.43 -9.23 18.08
N MET A 413 2.05 -9.31 16.78
CA MET A 413 1.59 -8.14 16.00
C MET A 413 0.05 -8.02 15.95
N ALA A 414 -0.68 -8.76 16.78
CA ALA A 414 -2.16 -8.75 16.78
C ALA A 414 -2.79 -7.78 17.79
N ALA A 415 -2.04 -6.93 18.48
CA ALA A 415 -2.59 -6.10 19.56
C ALA A 415 -2.73 -4.60 19.26
N LEU A 416 -2.44 -4.13 18.04
CA LEU A 416 -2.49 -2.69 17.71
C LEU A 416 -3.51 -2.29 16.65
N VAL A 417 -4.38 -3.20 16.20
CA VAL A 417 -5.43 -2.89 15.20
C VAL A 417 -6.85 -2.85 15.78
N THR A 418 -7.05 -3.09 17.08
CA THR A 418 -8.41 -3.23 17.67
C THR A 418 -8.89 -2.02 18.50
N VAL A 419 -8.31 -0.85 18.41
CA VAL A 419 -8.82 0.33 19.16
C VAL A 419 -9.48 1.41 18.29
N ALA A 420 -9.51 1.27 16.98
CA ALA A 420 -10.08 2.29 16.09
C ALA A 420 -11.49 1.98 15.54
N VAL A 421 -12.18 0.93 15.96
CA VAL A 421 -13.52 0.56 15.42
C VAL A 421 -14.66 0.62 16.43
N ILE A 422 -14.46 1.02 17.68
CA ILE A 422 -15.53 1.15 18.69
C ILE A 422 -15.81 2.63 19.06
N GLY A 423 -15.77 3.52 18.11
CA GLY A 423 -16.11 4.95 18.29
C GLY A 423 -17.24 5.49 17.42
N GLY A 424 -17.93 4.65 16.64
CA GLY A 424 -18.83 5.10 15.59
C GLY A 424 -20.30 4.65 15.66
N LEU A 425 -20.80 4.13 16.78
CA LEU A 425 -22.20 3.66 16.87
C LEU A 425 -22.90 4.03 18.19
N ALA A 426 -22.82 5.28 18.62
CA ALA A 426 -23.60 5.77 19.75
C ALA A 426 -24.03 7.25 19.58
N GLN A 427 -24.63 7.60 18.45
CA GLN A 427 -25.38 8.86 18.31
C GLN A 427 -26.42 8.75 17.19
N LEU A 428 -27.45 7.91 17.42
CA LEU A 428 -28.70 7.97 16.68
C LEU A 428 -29.80 7.27 17.48
N MET A 429 -30.11 7.80 18.67
CA MET A 429 -31.37 7.65 19.37
C MET A 429 -31.47 8.72 20.46
N LEU A 430 -31.91 9.93 20.08
CA LEU A 430 -32.70 10.87 20.89
C LEU A 430 -33.26 11.92 19.93
#